data_2be3547d9765631992f9f2ff744d22b5
#
_entry.id   2be3547d9765631992f9f2ff744d22b5
#
_cell.length_a   1.000
_cell.length_b   1.000
_cell.length_c   1.000
_cell.angle_alpha   90.00
_cell.angle_beta   90.00
_cell.angle_gamma   90.00
#
_symmetry.space_group_name_H-M   'P 1'
#
loop_
_entity.id
_entity.type
_entity.pdbx_description
1 polymer ?
#
loop_
_entity_poly.entity_id
_entity_poly.type
_entity_poly.pdbx_seq_one_letter_code
_entity_poly.pdbx_strand_id
1 'polypeptide(L)'
;MHETAWLTALVRTVASVARRDGAKRVVGVTVRLGPASALSIEHIREGFADAARGTIAEGARLVITQVGVEAGPIDRNEGLDSIEIET
;
A
#
# COMPACT_ATOMS: atom_id res chain seq x y z
N MET A 1 -13.02 -4.23 8.92
CA MET A 1 -12.54 -3.68 10.13
C MET A 1 -11.05 -3.58 10.18
N HIS A 2 -10.40 -4.73 10.20
CA HIS A 2 -8.95 -4.73 10.21
C HIS A 2 -8.38 -4.18 8.92
N GLU A 3 -9.08 -4.39 7.84
CA GLU A 3 -8.67 -3.92 6.54
C GLU A 3 -8.55 -2.40 6.49
N THR A 4 -9.53 -1.72 7.07
CA THR A 4 -9.52 -0.27 7.09
C THR A 4 -8.34 0.26 7.89
N ALA A 5 -8.07 -0.34 9.05
CA ALA A 5 -6.95 0.08 9.88
C ALA A 5 -5.63 -0.14 9.16
N TRP A 6 -5.51 -1.27 8.47
CA TRP A 6 -4.31 -1.60 7.72
C TRP A 6 -4.07 -0.59 6.60
N LEU A 7 -5.14 -0.24 5.88
CA LEU A 7 -5.03 0.70 4.78
C LEU A 7 -4.69 2.11 5.26
N THR A 8 -5.28 2.51 6.38
CA THR A 8 -4.96 3.81 6.95
C THR A 8 -3.48 3.88 7.35
N ALA A 9 -2.99 2.82 7.96
CA ALA A 9 -1.58 2.76 8.35
C ALA A 9 -0.68 2.76 7.13
N LEU A 10 -1.08 2.05 6.09
CA LEU A 10 -0.33 2.01 4.83
C LEU A 10 -0.19 3.41 4.24
N VAL A 11 -1.29 4.15 4.14
CA VAL A 11 -1.25 5.48 3.56
C VAL A 11 -0.40 6.42 4.40
N ARG A 12 -0.46 6.29 5.72
CA ARG A 12 0.38 7.11 6.59
C ARG A 12 1.86 6.84 6.34
N THR A 13 2.21 5.57 6.19
CA THR A 13 3.59 5.19 5.92
C THR A 13 4.03 5.74 4.57
N VAL A 14 3.19 5.59 3.56
CA VAL A 14 3.49 6.11 2.23
C VAL A 14 3.72 7.62 2.27
N ALA A 15 2.85 8.34 2.95
CA ALA A 15 2.98 9.78 3.03
C ALA A 15 4.24 10.19 3.77
N SER A 16 4.60 9.45 4.81
CA SER A 16 5.79 9.76 5.59
C SER A 16 7.05 9.55 4.77
N VAL A 17 7.12 8.43 4.06
CA VAL A 17 8.28 8.13 3.23
C VAL A 17 8.40 9.15 2.10
N ALA A 18 7.29 9.48 1.48
CA ALA A 18 7.28 10.44 0.38
C ALA A 18 7.77 11.81 0.82
N ARG A 19 7.30 12.26 1.97
CA ARG A 19 7.72 13.57 2.47
C ARG A 19 9.21 13.58 2.80
N ARG A 20 9.71 12.48 3.35
CA ARG A 20 11.13 12.38 3.64
C ARG A 20 11.96 12.49 2.37
N ASP A 21 11.43 12.00 1.27
CA ASP A 21 12.14 12.03 -0.01
C ASP A 21 11.86 13.26 -0.82
N GLY A 22 11.15 14.24 -0.28
CA GLY A 22 10.89 15.50 -0.95
C GLY A 22 9.88 15.42 -2.06
N ALA A 23 8.96 14.49 -1.99
CA ALA A 23 7.98 14.27 -3.05
C ALA A 23 6.94 15.39 -3.09
N LYS A 24 6.54 15.77 -4.30
CA LYS A 24 5.39 16.63 -4.48
C LYS A 24 4.12 15.81 -4.38
N ARG A 25 4.16 14.59 -4.89
CA ARG A 25 3.05 13.68 -4.76
C ARG A 25 3.53 12.25 -5.01
N VAL A 26 2.71 11.30 -4.60
CA VAL A 26 2.96 9.89 -4.83
C VAL A 26 2.16 9.49 -6.06
N VAL A 27 2.81 8.92 -7.05
CA VAL A 27 2.13 8.51 -8.28
C VAL A 27 1.88 7.01 -8.34
N GLY A 28 2.59 6.23 -7.55
CA GLY A 28 2.38 4.79 -7.52
C GLY A 28 2.77 4.20 -6.19
N VAL A 29 2.08 3.14 -5.79
CA VAL A 29 2.35 2.43 -4.56
C VAL A 29 2.28 0.95 -4.87
N THR A 30 3.32 0.21 -4.50
CA THR A 30 3.33 -1.24 -4.66
C THR A 30 3.27 -1.89 -3.30
N VAL A 31 2.31 -2.77 -3.11
CA VAL A 31 2.17 -3.50 -1.86
C VAL A 31 2.31 -4.99 -2.12
N ARG A 32 2.66 -5.70 -1.08
CA ARG A 32 2.88 -7.14 -1.15
C ARG A 32 1.93 -7.83 -0.20
N LEU A 33 1.24 -8.85 -0.69
CA LEU A 33 0.33 -9.65 0.12
C LEU A 33 0.84 -11.07 0.18
N GLY A 34 0.82 -11.66 1.37
CA GLY A 34 1.22 -13.02 1.55
C GLY A 34 0.15 -14.00 1.09
N PRO A 35 0.51 -15.29 0.97
CA PRO A 35 -0.43 -16.29 0.49
C PRO A 35 -1.57 -16.55 1.45
N ALA A 36 -1.39 -16.23 2.72
CA ALA A 36 -2.42 -16.46 3.72
C ALA A 36 -3.27 -15.23 3.98
N SER A 37 -3.10 -14.20 3.19
CA SER A 37 -3.86 -12.98 3.40
C SER A 37 -5.32 -13.22 3.13
N ALA A 38 -6.16 -12.74 4.03
CA ALA A 38 -7.60 -12.82 3.88
C ALA A 38 -8.16 -11.60 3.19
N LEU A 39 -7.31 -10.65 2.83
CA LEU A 39 -7.77 -9.39 2.25
C LEU A 39 -8.14 -9.59 0.78
N SER A 40 -9.28 -9.02 0.41
CA SER A 40 -9.74 -9.03 -0.96
C SER A 40 -9.02 -7.93 -1.74
N ILE A 41 -8.51 -8.27 -2.92
CA ILE A 41 -7.81 -7.31 -3.75
C ILE A 41 -8.72 -6.14 -4.11
N GLU A 42 -9.98 -6.43 -4.42
CA GLU A 42 -10.92 -5.37 -4.77
C GLU A 42 -11.17 -4.43 -3.60
N HIS A 43 -11.34 -4.99 -2.41
CA HIS A 43 -11.55 -4.17 -1.22
C HIS A 43 -10.33 -3.34 -0.91
N ILE A 44 -9.14 -3.90 -1.14
CA ILE A 44 -7.92 -3.15 -0.90
C ILE A 44 -7.82 -1.96 -1.85
N ARG A 45 -8.15 -2.17 -3.11
CA ARG A 45 -8.10 -1.06 -4.07
C ARG A 45 -9.07 0.04 -3.72
N GLU A 46 -10.31 -0.34 -3.39
CA GLU A 46 -11.33 0.64 -3.01
C GLU A 46 -10.95 1.35 -1.72
N GLY A 47 -10.51 0.59 -0.75
CA GLY A 47 -10.13 1.16 0.54
C GLY A 47 -8.91 2.06 0.43
N PHE A 48 -7.97 1.70 -0.43
CA PHE A 48 -6.80 2.53 -0.63
C PHE A 48 -7.20 3.88 -1.23
N ALA A 49 -8.08 3.86 -2.23
CA ALA A 49 -8.53 5.10 -2.85
C ALA A 49 -9.18 6.00 -1.82
N ASP A 50 -10.01 5.42 -0.95
CA ASP A 50 -10.67 6.19 0.09
C ASP A 50 -9.67 6.73 1.11
N ALA A 51 -8.75 5.87 1.55
CA ALA A 51 -7.79 6.28 2.58
C ALA A 51 -6.81 7.33 2.06
N ALA A 52 -6.52 7.30 0.77
CA ALA A 52 -5.56 8.22 0.18
C ALA A 52 -6.18 9.59 -0.15
N ARG A 53 -7.50 9.67 -0.13
CA ARG A 53 -8.17 10.91 -0.49
C ARG A 53 -7.76 12.04 0.43
N GLY A 54 -7.36 13.15 -0.15
CA GLY A 54 -6.90 14.29 0.62
C GLY A 54 -5.47 14.18 1.11
N THR A 55 -4.75 13.15 0.69
CA THR A 55 -3.35 12.99 1.07
C THR A 55 -2.46 13.14 -0.15
N ILE A 56 -1.16 13.13 0.09
CA ILE A 56 -0.17 13.22 -0.98
C ILE A 56 -0.26 12.00 -1.92
N ALA A 57 -0.93 10.94 -1.50
CA ALA A 57 -1.07 9.72 -2.30
C ALA A 57 -2.39 9.65 -3.06
N GLU A 58 -3.19 10.70 -3.01
CA GLU A 58 -4.47 10.69 -3.71
C GLU A 58 -4.23 10.49 -5.20
N GLY A 59 -4.96 9.54 -5.79
CA GLY A 59 -4.84 9.26 -7.21
C GLY A 59 -3.67 8.37 -7.58
N ALA A 60 -2.89 7.92 -6.61
CA ALA A 60 -1.76 7.05 -6.89
C ALA A 60 -2.24 5.70 -7.42
N ARG A 61 -1.46 5.14 -8.35
CA ARG A 61 -1.76 3.81 -8.88
C ARG A 61 -1.32 2.78 -7.86
N LEU A 62 -2.20 1.84 -7.55
CA LEU A 62 -1.89 0.79 -6.60
C LEU A 62 -1.58 -0.50 -7.34
N VAL A 63 -0.39 -1.03 -7.09
CA VAL A 63 0.04 -2.30 -7.65
C VAL A 63 0.10 -3.31 -6.51
N ILE A 64 -0.55 -4.44 -6.67
CA ILE A 64 -0.58 -5.47 -5.64
C ILE A 64 0.16 -6.69 -6.14
N THR A 65 1.20 -7.07 -5.41
CA THR A 65 1.99 -8.26 -5.72
C THR A 65 1.64 -9.34 -4.70
N GLN A 66 1.23 -10.50 -5.18
CA GLN A 66 0.95 -11.61 -4.29
C GLN A 66 2.16 -12.52 -4.25
N VAL A 67 2.57 -12.85 -3.04
CA VAL A 67 3.72 -13.71 -2.82
C VAL A 67 3.23 -15.15 -2.74
N GLY A 68 3.88 -16.05 -3.46
CA GLY A 68 3.48 -17.44 -3.48
C GLY A 68 3.87 -18.19 -2.22
N VAL A 69 3.37 -19.40 -2.13
CA VAL A 69 3.62 -20.27 -0.97
C VAL A 69 5.11 -20.51 -0.79
N GLU A 70 5.81 -20.64 -1.89
CA GLU A 70 7.23 -20.94 -1.85
C GLU A 70 8.07 -19.77 -1.32
N ALA A 71 7.46 -18.62 -1.19
CA ALA A 71 8.17 -17.50 -0.61
C ALA A 71 8.37 -17.64 0.89
N GLY A 72 7.78 -18.70 1.47
CA GLY A 72 7.95 -19.00 2.88
C GLY A 72 6.79 -18.51 3.71
N PRO A 73 6.79 -18.89 4.96
CA PRO A 73 5.68 -18.61 5.86
C PRO A 73 5.77 -17.24 6.50
N ILE A 74 6.16 -16.24 5.77
CA ILE A 74 6.51 -15.01 6.41
C ILE A 74 5.48 -13.93 6.20
N ASP A 75 4.73 -13.66 7.24
CA ASP A 75 3.73 -12.62 7.22
C ASP A 75 4.34 -11.24 7.02
N ARG A 76 5.58 -11.09 7.44
CA ARG A 76 6.25 -9.80 7.28
C ARG A 76 6.51 -9.45 5.82
N ASN A 77 6.20 -10.36 4.91
CA ASN A 77 6.27 -10.05 3.49
C ASN A 77 5.10 -9.21 3.05
N GLU A 78 4.09 -9.08 3.89
CA GLU A 78 2.97 -8.22 3.57
C GLU A 78 3.28 -6.78 3.92
N GLY A 79 2.75 -5.87 3.13
CA GLY A 79 2.89 -4.46 3.42
C GLY A 79 3.45 -3.69 2.26
N LEU A 80 3.99 -2.52 2.57
CA LEU A 80 4.52 -1.63 1.57
C LEU A 80 5.82 -2.19 0.99
N ASP A 81 5.87 -2.27 -0.33
CA ASP A 81 7.06 -2.72 -1.02
C ASP A 81 7.86 -1.55 -1.57
N SER A 82 7.18 -0.66 -2.28
CA SER A 82 7.85 0.50 -2.86
C SER A 82 6.84 1.56 -3.25
N ILE A 83 7.33 2.76 -3.47
CA ILE A 83 6.50 3.85 -3.96
C ILE A 83 7.21 4.52 -5.12
N GLU A 84 6.41 5.15 -5.98
CA GLU A 84 6.91 6.00 -7.04
C GLU A 84 6.45 7.42 -6.72
N ILE A 85 7.37 8.35 -6.76
CA ILE A 85 7.06 9.72 -6.40
C ILE A 85 7.41 10.67 -7.53
N GLU A 86 6.78 11.82 -7.47
CA GLU A 86 7.09 12.92 -8.37
C GLU A 86 7.76 14.00 -7.55
N THR A 87 8.93 14.40 -7.94
CA THR A 87 9.66 15.49 -7.29
C THR A 87 9.64 16.73 -8.16
#